data_1acd91486dd3ea4793741ff7db223d54
#
_entry.id   1acd91486dd3ea4793741ff7db223d54
#
_cell.length_a   1.000
_cell.length_b   1.000
_cell.length_c   1.000
_cell.angle_alpha   90.00
_cell.angle_beta   90.00
_cell.angle_gamma   90.00
#
_symmetry.space_group_name_H-M   'P 1'
#
loop_
_entity.id
_entity.type
_entity.pdbx_description
1 polymer ?
#
loop_
_entity_poly.entity_id
_entity_poly.type
_entity_poly.pdbx_seq_one_letter_code
_entity_poly.pdbx_strand_id
1 'polypeptide(L)'
;MLRIHEVAAVVVATSVLLTVFATWVIRSVGESAPPLGTTRSVPRVSPSESAQATSNEPARLGPFREAVAKSRTILVVGDSSGDERGEWVDLWAQDLASNRKVTYHQWDSDAGFTASPEVYGTSKLFGSEKPMTIWNLSYMGVEADYAQNLIDVPVTPDAVILNVGHDRDRDALDRTIGPTIDAVNERWGEVPFALVLQNPSTGGEAKSQEEAVFQVRALAIKYGVPVIDAHAAFLKAGDVQDLLVDGRRPNERGSRVWADAVTAALTN
;
A
#
# COMPACT_ATOMS: atom_id res chain seq x y z
N MET A 1 -35.23 -20.29 -23.38
CA MET A 1 -35.42 -21.67 -22.82
C MET A 1 -34.11 -22.09 -22.21
N LEU A 2 -33.95 -21.92 -20.88
CA LEU A 2 -32.80 -22.51 -20.16
C LEU A 2 -32.88 -24.01 -20.22
N ARG A 3 -31.76 -24.64 -20.54
CA ARG A 3 -31.70 -26.13 -20.65
C ARG A 3 -31.76 -26.74 -19.23
N ILE A 4 -32.58 -27.74 -19.05
CA ILE A 4 -32.84 -28.44 -17.77
C ILE A 4 -31.55 -28.89 -17.07
N HIS A 5 -30.45 -29.06 -17.78
CA HIS A 5 -29.15 -29.45 -17.24
C HIS A 5 -28.43 -28.39 -16.41
N GLU A 6 -28.69 -27.11 -16.62
CA GLU A 6 -28.06 -26.03 -15.87
C GLU A 6 -28.68 -25.81 -14.48
N VAL A 7 -29.99 -26.14 -14.35
CA VAL A 7 -30.68 -26.04 -13.06
C VAL A 7 -30.25 -27.12 -12.09
N ALA A 8 -29.93 -28.33 -12.61
CA ALA A 8 -29.48 -29.44 -11.79
C ALA A 8 -28.08 -29.20 -11.16
N ALA A 9 -27.19 -28.54 -11.87
CA ALA A 9 -25.83 -28.24 -11.37
C ALA A 9 -25.82 -27.21 -10.22
N VAL A 10 -26.70 -26.24 -10.25
CA VAL A 10 -26.80 -25.21 -9.20
C VAL A 10 -27.38 -25.78 -7.90
N VAL A 11 -28.35 -26.71 -7.99
CA VAL A 11 -28.96 -27.32 -6.81
C VAL A 11 -28.00 -28.25 -6.09
N VAL A 12 -27.14 -29.00 -6.83
CA VAL A 12 -26.14 -29.86 -6.22
C VAL A 12 -25.02 -29.10 -5.53
N ALA A 13 -24.57 -27.98 -6.10
CA ALA A 13 -23.53 -27.15 -5.52
C ALA A 13 -23.96 -26.50 -4.18
N THR A 14 -25.19 -25.99 -4.10
CA THR A 14 -25.74 -25.39 -2.87
C THR A 14 -25.95 -26.44 -1.77
N SER A 15 -26.33 -27.66 -2.09
CA SER A 15 -26.54 -28.74 -1.10
C SER A 15 -25.22 -29.24 -0.49
N VAL A 16 -24.13 -29.27 -1.24
CA VAL A 16 -22.78 -29.64 -0.74
C VAL A 16 -22.21 -28.60 0.18
N LEU A 17 -22.39 -27.28 -0.11
CA LEU A 17 -21.92 -26.21 0.75
C LEU A 17 -22.62 -26.21 2.12
N LEU A 18 -23.91 -26.43 2.17
CA LEU A 18 -24.69 -26.50 3.42
C LEU A 18 -24.29 -27.69 4.31
N THR A 19 -23.91 -28.83 3.73
CA THR A 19 -23.49 -30.01 4.49
C THR A 19 -22.10 -29.84 5.11
N VAL A 20 -21.18 -29.15 4.43
CA VAL A 20 -19.84 -28.86 4.94
C VAL A 20 -19.90 -27.86 6.09
N PHE A 21 -20.78 -26.85 6.01
CA PHE A 21 -20.96 -25.86 7.09
C PHE A 21 -21.57 -26.47 8.36
N ALA A 22 -22.55 -27.37 8.21
CA ALA A 22 -23.19 -28.05 9.35
C ALA A 22 -22.25 -29.02 10.07
N THR A 23 -21.35 -29.71 9.37
CA THR A 23 -20.35 -30.59 9.99
C THR A 23 -19.24 -29.83 10.70
N TRP A 24 -18.90 -28.59 10.28
CA TRP A 24 -17.91 -27.78 10.95
C TRP A 24 -18.44 -27.21 12.27
N VAL A 25 -19.70 -26.74 12.33
CA VAL A 25 -20.33 -26.19 13.53
C VAL A 25 -20.54 -27.25 14.63
N ILE A 26 -20.83 -28.50 14.26
CA ILE A 26 -21.03 -29.59 15.23
C ILE A 26 -19.72 -30.07 15.85
N ARG A 27 -18.57 -29.91 15.14
CA ARG A 27 -17.27 -30.35 15.65
C ARG A 27 -16.62 -29.34 16.62
N SER A 28 -17.04 -28.08 16.61
CA SER A 28 -16.48 -27.03 17.48
C SER A 28 -17.13 -26.95 18.88
N VAL A 29 -18.23 -27.69 19.15
CA VAL A 29 -18.96 -27.66 20.43
C VAL A 29 -18.65 -28.84 21.35
N GLY A 30 -17.79 -29.78 20.95
CA GLY A 30 -17.57 -31.06 21.61
C GLY A 30 -16.26 -31.25 22.40
N GLU A 31 -15.38 -30.27 22.49
CA GLU A 31 -14.14 -30.42 23.27
C GLU A 31 -14.28 -29.86 24.70
N SER A 32 -14.40 -30.78 25.63
CA SER A 32 -14.41 -30.52 27.07
C SER A 32 -13.03 -30.02 27.53
N ALA A 33 -13.00 -28.98 28.34
CA ALA A 33 -11.79 -28.41 28.92
C ALA A 33 -11.02 -29.45 29.78
N PRO A 34 -9.69 -29.51 29.71
CA PRO A 34 -8.87 -30.35 30.59
C PRO A 34 -8.85 -29.80 32.05
N PRO A 35 -8.61 -30.66 33.05
CA PRO A 35 -8.67 -30.27 34.46
C PRO A 35 -7.51 -29.37 34.86
N LEU A 36 -7.80 -28.42 35.74
CA LEU A 36 -6.88 -27.50 36.38
C LEU A 36 -5.75 -28.24 37.11
N GLY A 37 -4.57 -28.23 36.51
CA GLY A 37 -3.32 -28.71 37.13
C GLY A 37 -2.46 -27.54 37.60
N THR A 38 -2.20 -27.55 38.91
CA THR A 38 -1.12 -26.90 39.69
C THR A 38 -0.36 -25.72 39.11
N THR A 39 -0.55 -24.59 39.73
CA THR A 39 0.17 -23.33 39.60
C THR A 39 1.68 -23.52 39.76
N ARG A 40 2.41 -23.48 38.68
CA ARG A 40 3.87 -23.26 38.65
C ARG A 40 4.08 -21.75 38.47
N SER A 41 4.59 -21.12 39.52
CA SER A 41 4.95 -19.69 39.48
C SER A 41 6.04 -19.46 38.41
N VAL A 42 5.66 -18.85 37.30
CA VAL A 42 6.60 -18.32 36.31
C VAL A 42 7.13 -16.99 36.85
N PRO A 43 8.45 -16.74 36.82
CA PRO A 43 8.97 -15.42 37.17
C PRO A 43 8.36 -14.37 36.27
N ARG A 44 7.75 -13.39 36.88
CA ARG A 44 7.22 -12.20 36.19
C ARG A 44 8.40 -11.42 35.65
N VAL A 45 8.74 -11.62 34.37
CA VAL A 45 9.59 -10.71 33.63
C VAL A 45 8.77 -9.43 33.50
N SER A 46 9.14 -8.39 34.22
CA SER A 46 8.61 -7.06 34.02
C SER A 46 8.87 -6.68 32.57
N PRO A 47 7.86 -6.24 31.80
CA PRO A 47 8.14 -5.63 30.52
C PRO A 47 9.02 -4.42 30.80
N SER A 48 10.19 -4.39 30.19
CA SER A 48 10.98 -3.18 30.11
C SER A 48 10.11 -2.19 29.35
N GLU A 49 9.50 -1.29 30.08
CA GLU A 49 8.80 -0.12 29.55
C GLU A 49 9.89 0.74 28.90
N SER A 50 10.26 0.39 27.67
CA SER A 50 10.85 1.37 26.77
C SER A 50 9.81 2.45 26.62
N ALA A 51 9.95 3.54 27.36
CA ALA A 51 9.19 4.75 27.17
C ALA A 51 9.38 5.18 25.71
N GLN A 52 8.50 4.70 24.83
CA GLN A 52 8.30 5.32 23.53
C GLN A 52 7.83 6.73 23.85
N ALA A 53 8.77 7.67 23.75
CA ALA A 53 8.43 9.07 23.66
C ALA A 53 7.40 9.17 22.53
N THR A 54 6.15 9.45 22.86
CA THR A 54 5.09 9.72 21.89
C THR A 54 5.47 11.00 21.19
N SER A 55 6.26 10.90 20.10
CA SER A 55 6.53 12.04 19.25
C SER A 55 5.21 12.41 18.59
N ASN A 56 4.85 13.68 18.60
CA ASN A 56 3.69 14.19 17.87
C ASN A 56 3.98 14.34 16.37
N GLU A 57 5.04 13.72 15.87
CA GLU A 57 5.49 13.80 14.49
C GLU A 57 5.72 12.39 13.92
N PRO A 58 5.50 12.19 12.61
CA PRO A 58 5.86 10.95 11.92
C PRO A 58 7.33 10.59 12.11
N ALA A 59 7.67 9.32 11.94
CA ALA A 59 9.05 8.88 11.97
C ALA A 59 9.90 9.63 10.93
N ARG A 60 11.21 9.75 11.21
CA ARG A 60 12.13 10.40 10.26
C ARG A 60 12.27 9.56 8.99
N LEU A 61 12.29 10.23 7.84
CA LEU A 61 12.39 9.59 6.53
C LEU A 61 13.79 8.96 6.26
N GLY A 62 14.84 9.42 6.96
CA GLY A 62 16.20 8.97 6.74
C GLY A 62 16.41 7.45 6.70
N PRO A 63 15.96 6.69 7.71
CA PRO A 63 16.09 5.23 7.71
C PRO A 63 15.37 4.55 6.53
N PHE A 64 14.18 5.04 6.14
CA PHE A 64 13.44 4.55 4.98
C PHE A 64 14.19 4.84 3.68
N ARG A 65 14.74 6.05 3.54
CA ARG A 65 15.57 6.46 2.40
C ARG A 65 16.80 5.55 2.23
N GLU A 66 17.50 5.26 3.33
CA GLU A 66 18.62 4.33 3.29
C GLU A 66 18.20 2.92 2.85
N ALA A 67 17.04 2.46 3.30
CA ALA A 67 16.48 1.19 2.87
C ALA A 67 16.22 1.21 1.36
N VAL A 68 15.52 2.21 0.85
CA VAL A 68 15.24 2.36 -0.60
C VAL A 68 16.53 2.43 -1.43
N ALA A 69 17.54 3.16 -0.98
CA ALA A 69 18.83 3.26 -1.70
C ALA A 69 19.54 1.90 -1.82
N LYS A 70 19.33 1.00 -0.86
CA LYS A 70 19.89 -0.37 -0.85
C LYS A 70 18.97 -1.38 -1.54
N SER A 71 17.70 -1.03 -1.75
CA SER A 71 16.66 -1.91 -2.26
C SER A 71 16.92 -2.37 -3.70
N ARG A 72 16.44 -3.57 -3.99
CA ARG A 72 16.33 -4.12 -5.34
C ARG A 72 14.89 -4.30 -5.76
N THR A 73 13.98 -4.36 -4.79
CA THR A 73 12.57 -4.60 -5.00
C THR A 73 11.76 -3.65 -4.14
N ILE A 74 10.95 -2.80 -4.76
CA ILE A 74 10.05 -1.89 -4.09
C ILE A 74 8.62 -2.26 -4.47
N LEU A 75 7.75 -2.32 -3.48
CA LEU A 75 6.32 -2.44 -3.66
C LEU A 75 5.69 -1.07 -3.43
N VAL A 76 4.92 -0.60 -4.41
CA VAL A 76 4.01 0.53 -4.25
C VAL A 76 2.60 -0.03 -4.16
N VAL A 77 1.86 0.34 -3.13
CA VAL A 77 0.45 0.01 -2.93
C VAL A 77 -0.31 1.31 -2.97
N GLY A 78 -1.32 1.43 -3.83
CA GLY A 78 -1.96 2.73 -4.00
C GLY A 78 -3.34 2.68 -4.63
N ASP A 79 -3.95 3.86 -4.69
CA ASP A 79 -5.21 4.11 -5.39
C ASP A 79 -4.96 4.56 -6.85
N SER A 80 -6.01 5.06 -7.49
CA SER A 80 -6.00 5.48 -8.90
C SER A 80 -5.17 6.72 -9.22
N SER A 81 -4.40 7.23 -8.28
CA SER A 81 -3.46 8.34 -8.54
C SER A 81 -2.09 7.88 -9.06
N GLY A 82 -1.86 6.58 -9.09
CA GLY A 82 -0.60 5.97 -9.53
C GLY A 82 -0.78 4.69 -10.33
N ASP A 83 -1.99 4.41 -10.85
CA ASP A 83 -2.33 3.15 -11.51
C ASP A 83 -2.20 3.17 -13.04
N GLU A 84 -1.92 4.34 -13.64
CA GLU A 84 -1.77 4.48 -15.08
C GLU A 84 -0.35 4.91 -15.50
N ARG A 85 -0.08 4.72 -16.79
CA ARG A 85 1.14 5.24 -17.41
C ARG A 85 1.13 6.76 -17.46
N GLY A 86 2.31 7.36 -17.23
CA GLY A 86 2.46 8.81 -17.14
C GLY A 86 2.03 9.39 -15.80
N GLU A 87 1.54 8.56 -14.89
CA GLU A 87 1.30 8.96 -13.51
C GLU A 87 2.57 8.85 -12.67
N TRP A 88 2.51 9.30 -11.41
CA TRP A 88 3.70 9.52 -10.59
C TRP A 88 4.56 8.28 -10.37
N VAL A 89 3.99 7.07 -10.26
CA VAL A 89 4.77 5.84 -10.04
C VAL A 89 5.57 5.48 -11.28
N ASP A 90 4.94 5.57 -12.45
CA ASP A 90 5.59 5.32 -13.74
C ASP A 90 6.69 6.37 -14.00
N LEU A 91 6.39 7.66 -13.78
CA LEU A 91 7.38 8.74 -13.94
C LEU A 91 8.54 8.59 -12.96
N TRP A 92 8.29 8.21 -11.72
CA TRP A 92 9.34 7.92 -10.75
C TRP A 92 10.22 6.74 -11.16
N ALA A 93 9.62 5.68 -11.71
CA ALA A 93 10.38 4.54 -12.26
C ALA A 93 11.29 4.96 -13.42
N GLN A 94 10.81 5.86 -14.29
CA GLN A 94 11.62 6.43 -15.37
C GLN A 94 12.77 7.30 -14.86
N ASP A 95 12.55 8.09 -13.79
CA ASP A 95 13.60 8.90 -13.17
C ASP A 95 14.72 8.05 -12.57
N LEU A 96 14.35 7.00 -11.85
CA LEU A 96 15.30 6.03 -11.30
C LEU A 96 16.14 5.36 -12.42
N ALA A 97 15.55 5.21 -13.59
CA ALA A 97 16.22 4.61 -14.73
C ALA A 97 17.33 5.48 -15.34
N SER A 98 17.49 6.73 -14.89
CA SER A 98 18.64 7.58 -15.26
C SER A 98 19.97 7.02 -14.74
N ASN A 99 19.96 6.28 -13.63
CA ASN A 99 21.15 5.79 -12.93
C ASN A 99 21.22 4.26 -12.82
N ARG A 100 20.12 3.55 -13.08
CA ARG A 100 20.04 2.09 -12.95
C ARG A 100 19.04 1.48 -13.95
N LYS A 101 19.11 0.18 -14.15
CA LYS A 101 18.05 -0.55 -14.83
C LYS A 101 16.85 -0.67 -13.87
N VAL A 102 15.65 -0.29 -14.33
CA VAL A 102 14.40 -0.45 -13.60
C VAL A 102 13.49 -1.41 -14.37
N THR A 103 13.01 -2.45 -13.71
CA THR A 103 11.97 -3.34 -14.20
C THR A 103 10.67 -2.94 -13.50
N TYR A 104 9.62 -2.63 -14.24
CA TYR A 104 8.37 -2.11 -13.72
C TYR A 104 7.22 -3.06 -14.04
N HIS A 105 6.54 -3.54 -13.00
CA HIS A 105 5.36 -4.38 -13.06
C HIS A 105 4.14 -3.58 -12.62
N GLN A 106 3.17 -3.45 -13.50
CA GLN A 106 1.88 -2.81 -13.20
C GLN A 106 0.86 -3.88 -12.84
N TRP A 107 0.06 -3.60 -11.80
CA TRP A 107 -1.13 -4.38 -11.47
C TRP A 107 -2.28 -4.05 -12.41
N ASP A 108 -3.03 -5.07 -12.74
CA ASP A 108 -4.32 -4.99 -13.44
C ASP A 108 -5.34 -5.78 -12.63
N SER A 109 -6.52 -5.21 -12.38
CA SER A 109 -7.55 -5.82 -11.52
C SER A 109 -8.07 -7.16 -12.06
N ASP A 110 -8.04 -7.34 -13.39
CA ASP A 110 -8.58 -8.52 -14.05
C ASP A 110 -7.50 -9.58 -14.32
N ALA A 111 -6.25 -9.18 -14.48
CA ALA A 111 -5.15 -10.03 -14.91
C ALA A 111 -4.04 -10.20 -13.85
N GLY A 112 -4.06 -9.45 -12.75
CA GLY A 112 -2.97 -9.41 -11.80
C GLY A 112 -1.76 -8.63 -12.32
N PHE A 113 -0.56 -8.91 -11.83
CA PHE A 113 0.64 -8.25 -12.36
C PHE A 113 0.92 -8.65 -13.81
N THR A 114 1.25 -7.66 -14.64
CA THR A 114 1.56 -7.88 -16.05
C THR A 114 2.67 -8.89 -16.24
N ALA A 115 2.43 -9.89 -17.11
CA ALA A 115 3.40 -10.94 -17.42
C ALA A 115 4.63 -10.39 -18.16
N SER A 116 4.49 -9.25 -18.85
CA SER A 116 5.56 -8.57 -19.58
C SER A 116 5.85 -7.24 -18.90
N PRO A 117 6.81 -7.20 -17.97
CA PRO A 117 7.17 -5.95 -17.30
C PRO A 117 7.83 -4.99 -18.28
N GLU A 118 7.71 -3.71 -17.99
CA GLU A 118 8.45 -2.70 -18.70
C GLU A 118 9.86 -2.57 -18.15
N VAL A 119 10.78 -2.22 -19.04
CA VAL A 119 12.18 -2.04 -18.67
C VAL A 119 12.61 -0.65 -19.07
N TYR A 120 12.85 0.19 -18.07
CA TYR A 120 13.42 1.51 -18.24
C TYR A 120 14.95 1.50 -18.08
N GLY A 121 15.60 2.40 -18.78
CA GLY A 121 17.06 2.49 -18.82
C GLY A 121 17.70 1.56 -19.85
N THR A 122 18.83 1.98 -20.38
CA THR A 122 19.58 1.21 -21.37
C THR A 122 20.87 0.65 -20.79
N SER A 123 21.36 -0.45 -21.35
CA SER A 123 22.60 -1.10 -20.92
C SER A 123 23.85 -0.20 -20.98
N LYS A 124 23.80 0.93 -21.68
CA LYS A 124 24.90 1.91 -21.79
C LYS A 124 24.90 2.94 -20.66
N LEU A 125 23.76 3.10 -19.95
CA LEU A 125 23.62 4.03 -18.82
C LEU A 125 23.77 3.31 -17.46
N PHE A 126 24.21 2.05 -17.43
CA PHE A 126 24.49 1.36 -16.20
C PHE A 126 25.61 2.07 -15.45
N GLY A 127 25.20 3.12 -14.73
CA GLY A 127 25.97 3.69 -13.66
C GLY A 127 26.27 2.62 -12.60
N SER A 128 26.92 2.99 -11.55
CA SER A 128 27.35 2.11 -10.46
C SER A 128 26.18 1.50 -9.66
N GLU A 129 24.92 1.87 -9.95
CA GLU A 129 23.78 1.45 -9.15
C GLU A 129 23.20 0.09 -9.58
N LYS A 130 22.77 -0.67 -8.57
CA LYS A 130 22.19 -2.01 -8.78
C LYS A 130 20.82 -1.91 -9.47
N PRO A 131 20.45 -2.87 -10.33
CA PRO A 131 19.11 -2.96 -10.90
C PRO A 131 18.03 -2.98 -9.81
N MET A 132 16.90 -2.37 -10.10
CA MET A 132 15.73 -2.30 -9.23
C MET A 132 14.49 -2.83 -9.94
N THR A 133 13.61 -3.47 -9.20
CA THR A 133 12.27 -3.86 -9.66
C THR A 133 11.23 -3.11 -8.84
N ILE A 134 10.27 -2.49 -9.51
CA ILE A 134 9.11 -1.85 -8.89
C ILE A 134 7.88 -2.71 -9.21
N TRP A 135 7.17 -3.09 -8.18
CA TRP A 135 5.87 -3.72 -8.24
C TRP A 135 4.83 -2.68 -7.86
N ASN A 136 4.07 -2.20 -8.83
CA ASN A 136 3.03 -1.21 -8.61
C ASN A 136 1.67 -1.89 -8.47
N LEU A 137 1.21 -2.02 -7.24
CA LEU A 137 -0.12 -2.50 -6.84
C LEU A 137 -1.05 -1.30 -6.60
N SER A 138 -1.05 -0.35 -7.51
CA SER A 138 -2.02 0.75 -7.50
C SER A 138 -3.16 0.43 -8.44
N TYR A 139 -4.39 0.69 -8.01
CA TYR A 139 -5.56 0.46 -8.85
C TYR A 139 -6.77 1.26 -8.36
N MET A 140 -7.71 1.52 -9.26
CA MET A 140 -8.96 2.19 -8.96
C MET A 140 -9.88 1.25 -8.16
N GLY A 141 -10.30 1.68 -6.97
CA GLY A 141 -11.27 0.95 -6.16
C GLY A 141 -11.49 1.61 -4.80
N VAL A 142 -12.70 2.08 -4.55
CA VAL A 142 -13.07 2.73 -3.27
C VAL A 142 -13.02 1.73 -2.11
N GLU A 143 -13.29 0.45 -2.40
CA GLU A 143 -13.32 -0.65 -1.42
C GLU A 143 -12.12 -1.60 -1.56
N ALA A 144 -11.02 -1.10 -2.11
CA ALA A 144 -9.83 -1.91 -2.33
C ALA A 144 -9.33 -2.54 -1.03
N ASP A 145 -9.38 -3.86 -0.95
CA ASP A 145 -8.74 -4.62 0.10
C ASP A 145 -7.28 -4.87 -0.28
N TYR A 146 -6.45 -3.86 -0.06
CA TYR A 146 -5.02 -3.96 -0.36
C TYR A 146 -4.35 -5.10 0.41
N ALA A 147 -4.79 -5.37 1.63
CA ALA A 147 -4.24 -6.45 2.43
C ALA A 147 -4.46 -7.81 1.76
N GLN A 148 -5.64 -8.04 1.16
CA GLN A 148 -5.92 -9.26 0.41
C GLN A 148 -5.10 -9.35 -0.87
N ASN A 149 -4.97 -8.26 -1.61
CA ASN A 149 -4.27 -8.25 -2.90
C ASN A 149 -2.74 -8.37 -2.76
N LEU A 150 -2.19 -8.13 -1.57
CA LEU A 150 -0.78 -8.44 -1.30
C LEU A 150 -0.43 -9.91 -1.54
N ILE A 151 -1.43 -10.81 -1.52
CA ILE A 151 -1.21 -12.25 -1.76
C ILE A 151 -0.66 -12.52 -3.16
N ASP A 152 -0.99 -11.68 -4.12
CA ASP A 152 -0.57 -11.82 -5.52
C ASP A 152 0.82 -11.24 -5.80
N VAL A 153 1.43 -10.55 -4.83
CA VAL A 153 2.81 -10.07 -4.97
C VAL A 153 3.77 -11.26 -4.88
N PRO A 154 4.49 -11.62 -5.96
CA PRO A 154 5.24 -12.88 -6.03
C PRO A 154 6.61 -12.83 -5.37
N VAL A 155 6.98 -11.72 -4.76
CA VAL A 155 8.31 -11.44 -4.19
C VAL A 155 8.22 -10.82 -2.82
N THR A 156 9.30 -10.92 -2.04
CA THR A 156 9.46 -10.14 -0.82
C THR A 156 10.01 -8.76 -1.19
N PRO A 157 9.30 -7.66 -0.91
CA PRO A 157 9.83 -6.32 -1.15
C PRO A 157 10.89 -5.94 -0.11
N ASP A 158 11.85 -5.13 -0.51
CA ASP A 158 12.84 -4.54 0.40
C ASP A 158 12.30 -3.26 1.07
N ALA A 159 11.30 -2.62 0.45
CA ALA A 159 10.60 -1.46 1.00
C ALA A 159 9.19 -1.36 0.41
N VAL A 160 8.26 -0.77 1.16
CA VAL A 160 6.86 -0.57 0.76
C VAL A 160 6.50 0.92 0.85
N ILE A 161 5.87 1.44 -0.19
CA ILE A 161 5.25 2.77 -0.23
C ILE A 161 3.75 2.60 -0.33
N LEU A 162 2.99 3.15 0.61
CA LEU A 162 1.52 3.13 0.58
C LEU A 162 0.99 4.53 0.27
N ASN A 163 0.26 4.61 -0.83
CA ASN A 163 -0.34 5.82 -1.37
C ASN A 163 -1.86 5.67 -1.45
N VAL A 164 -2.55 6.07 -0.39
CA VAL A 164 -4.02 6.02 -0.29
C VAL A 164 -4.54 7.27 0.38
N GLY A 165 -5.70 7.75 -0.07
CA GLY A 165 -6.30 8.95 0.54
C GLY A 165 -7.44 9.55 -0.27
N HIS A 166 -7.37 9.53 -1.59
CA HIS A 166 -8.45 10.01 -2.43
C HIS A 166 -9.70 9.14 -2.24
N ASP A 167 -10.87 9.79 -2.24
CA ASP A 167 -12.18 9.15 -2.09
C ASP A 167 -12.39 8.36 -0.79
N ARG A 168 -11.58 8.62 0.24
CA ARG A 168 -11.67 7.92 1.51
C ARG A 168 -11.96 8.86 2.65
N ASP A 169 -13.00 8.53 3.40
CA ASP A 169 -13.25 9.15 4.69
C ASP A 169 -12.27 8.60 5.75
N ARG A 170 -12.31 9.19 6.94
CA ARG A 170 -11.46 8.83 8.06
C ARG A 170 -11.55 7.35 8.42
N ASP A 171 -12.78 6.83 8.50
CA ASP A 171 -13.01 5.44 8.91
C ASP A 171 -12.51 4.46 7.85
N ALA A 172 -12.62 4.80 6.57
CA ALA A 172 -12.05 4.02 5.47
C ALA A 172 -10.52 4.00 5.53
N LEU A 173 -9.87 5.14 5.83
CA LEU A 173 -8.42 5.20 6.00
C LEU A 173 -7.93 4.35 7.17
N ASP A 174 -8.62 4.38 8.31
CA ASP A 174 -8.30 3.54 9.48
C ASP A 174 -8.41 2.04 9.15
N ARG A 175 -9.45 1.65 8.38
CA ARG A 175 -9.64 0.26 7.94
C ARG A 175 -8.67 -0.18 6.83
N THR A 176 -8.03 0.75 6.15
CA THR A 176 -7.11 0.44 5.04
C THR A 176 -5.66 0.44 5.50
N ILE A 177 -5.19 1.52 6.11
CA ILE A 177 -3.75 1.72 6.36
C ILE A 177 -3.23 0.72 7.39
N GLY A 178 -3.89 0.62 8.54
CA GLY A 178 -3.46 -0.31 9.59
C GLY A 178 -3.43 -1.76 9.11
N PRO A 179 -4.55 -2.32 8.63
CA PRO A 179 -4.58 -3.69 8.12
C PRO A 179 -3.58 -3.95 7.00
N THR A 180 -3.28 -2.96 6.13
CA THR A 180 -2.25 -3.14 5.09
C THR A 180 -0.85 -3.24 5.69
N ILE A 181 -0.52 -2.41 6.68
CA ILE A 181 0.77 -2.49 7.39
C ILE A 181 0.90 -3.83 8.11
N ASP A 182 -0.16 -4.27 8.82
CA ASP A 182 -0.18 -5.54 9.52
C ASP A 182 -0.01 -6.72 8.56
N ALA A 183 -0.70 -6.73 7.42
CA ALA A 183 -0.58 -7.76 6.40
C ALA A 183 0.81 -7.81 5.75
N VAL A 184 1.46 -6.65 5.53
CA VAL A 184 2.86 -6.58 5.07
C VAL A 184 3.79 -7.23 6.09
N ASN A 185 3.64 -6.88 7.37
CA ASN A 185 4.47 -7.40 8.44
C ASN A 185 4.24 -8.90 8.69
N GLU A 186 3.00 -9.36 8.60
CA GLU A 186 2.65 -10.78 8.73
C GLU A 186 3.28 -11.60 7.60
N ARG A 187 3.24 -11.08 6.37
CA ARG A 187 3.70 -11.81 5.19
C ARG A 187 5.22 -11.81 5.04
N TRP A 188 5.89 -10.69 5.29
CA TRP A 188 7.30 -10.50 4.96
C TRP A 188 8.19 -10.09 6.15
N GLY A 189 7.61 -9.91 7.35
CA GLY A 189 8.32 -9.40 8.52
C GLY A 189 8.43 -7.88 8.51
N GLU A 190 9.37 -7.35 9.29
CA GLU A 190 9.59 -5.90 9.40
C GLU A 190 10.22 -5.32 8.12
N VAL A 191 9.38 -5.02 7.14
CA VAL A 191 9.79 -4.35 5.91
C VAL A 191 9.69 -2.82 6.12
N PRO A 192 10.72 -2.04 5.73
CA PRO A 192 10.63 -0.58 5.75
C PRO A 192 9.42 -0.06 4.99
N PHE A 193 8.66 0.85 5.62
CA PHE A 193 7.37 1.32 5.15
C PHE A 193 7.30 2.84 5.17
N ALA A 194 6.64 3.46 4.19
CA ALA A 194 6.34 4.88 4.19
C ALA A 194 4.93 5.14 3.66
N LEU A 195 4.25 6.15 4.20
CA LEU A 195 2.97 6.65 3.70
C LEU A 195 3.20 7.87 2.81
N VAL A 196 2.34 8.05 1.80
CA VAL A 196 2.32 9.25 0.99
C VAL A 196 1.18 10.15 1.43
N LEU A 197 1.46 11.43 1.68
CA LEU A 197 0.44 12.46 1.81
C LEU A 197 0.08 12.93 0.41
N GLN A 198 -1.13 12.61 -0.03
CA GLN A 198 -1.58 12.86 -1.40
C GLN A 198 -1.77 14.34 -1.71
N ASN A 199 -1.85 14.67 -2.98
CA ASN A 199 -2.08 16.04 -3.46
C ASN A 199 -3.37 16.64 -2.87
N PRO A 200 -3.44 17.97 -2.73
CA PRO A 200 -4.68 18.66 -2.39
C PRO A 200 -5.72 18.51 -3.50
N SER A 201 -6.98 18.60 -3.15
CA SER A 201 -8.10 18.76 -4.09
C SER A 201 -8.60 20.18 -4.11
N THR A 202 -9.38 20.53 -5.11
CA THR A 202 -10.01 21.85 -5.24
C THR A 202 -11.54 21.73 -5.26
N GLY A 203 -12.24 22.86 -5.14
CA GLY A 203 -13.70 22.88 -5.17
C GLY A 203 -14.34 22.20 -3.95
N GLY A 204 -15.40 21.43 -4.20
CA GLY A 204 -16.22 20.81 -3.14
C GLY A 204 -15.49 19.75 -2.32
N GLU A 205 -14.44 19.13 -2.84
CA GLU A 205 -13.69 18.05 -2.18
C GLU A 205 -12.45 18.54 -1.43
N ALA A 206 -12.10 19.83 -1.53
CA ALA A 206 -10.90 20.36 -0.90
C ALA A 206 -10.83 20.06 0.60
N LYS A 207 -11.95 20.23 1.31
CA LYS A 207 -12.01 20.00 2.75
C LYS A 207 -11.86 18.53 3.12
N SER A 208 -12.54 17.63 2.44
CA SER A 208 -12.44 16.19 2.69
C SER A 208 -11.04 15.66 2.41
N GLN A 209 -10.38 16.18 1.37
CA GLN A 209 -9.00 15.82 1.06
C GLN A 209 -8.02 16.31 2.12
N GLU A 210 -8.18 17.52 2.65
CA GLU A 210 -7.37 18.01 3.77
C GLU A 210 -7.56 17.14 5.03
N GLU A 211 -8.79 16.75 5.32
CA GLU A 211 -9.11 15.83 6.42
C GLU A 211 -8.45 14.46 6.22
N ALA A 212 -8.45 13.93 4.99
CA ALA A 212 -7.77 12.69 4.64
C ALA A 212 -6.24 12.79 4.83
N VAL A 213 -5.61 13.85 4.34
CA VAL A 213 -4.17 14.11 4.52
C VAL A 213 -3.81 14.20 6.01
N PHE A 214 -4.62 14.90 6.81
CA PHE A 214 -4.43 14.97 8.25
C PHE A 214 -4.54 13.58 8.90
N GLN A 215 -5.52 12.76 8.51
CA GLN A 215 -5.69 11.41 9.03
C GLN A 215 -4.53 10.48 8.64
N VAL A 216 -4.07 10.51 7.40
CA VAL A 216 -2.90 9.73 6.98
C VAL A 216 -1.67 10.11 7.80
N ARG A 217 -1.46 11.41 8.08
CA ARG A 217 -0.38 11.87 8.95
C ARG A 217 -0.53 11.35 10.38
N ALA A 218 -1.76 11.35 10.93
CA ALA A 218 -2.02 10.82 12.27
C ALA A 218 -1.75 9.29 12.34
N LEU A 219 -2.11 8.56 11.29
CA LEU A 219 -1.82 7.12 11.19
C LEU A 219 -0.32 6.85 11.05
N ALA A 220 0.41 7.68 10.30
CA ALA A 220 1.87 7.59 10.24
C ALA A 220 2.51 7.72 11.63
N ILE A 221 2.04 8.67 12.45
CA ILE A 221 2.48 8.83 13.84
C ILE A 221 2.14 7.58 14.66
N LYS A 222 0.89 7.11 14.56
CA LYS A 222 0.39 5.93 15.30
C LYS A 222 1.21 4.68 15.01
N TYR A 223 1.57 4.45 13.76
CA TYR A 223 2.32 3.26 13.33
C TYR A 223 3.85 3.48 13.32
N GLY A 224 4.33 4.67 13.65
CA GLY A 224 5.76 4.97 13.69
C GLY A 224 6.43 4.93 12.32
N VAL A 225 5.70 5.21 11.25
CA VAL A 225 6.21 5.21 9.87
C VAL A 225 6.41 6.64 9.34
N PRO A 226 7.40 6.87 8.46
CA PRO A 226 7.62 8.17 7.86
C PRO A 226 6.58 8.51 6.80
N VAL A 227 6.51 9.78 6.43
CA VAL A 227 5.68 10.29 5.34
C VAL A 227 6.51 10.89 4.21
N ILE A 228 6.05 10.68 2.97
CA ILE A 228 6.48 11.40 1.77
C ILE A 228 5.41 12.45 1.50
N ASP A 229 5.77 13.73 1.59
CA ASP A 229 4.81 14.83 1.56
C ASP A 229 4.62 15.39 0.14
N ALA A 230 3.87 14.67 -0.70
CA ALA A 230 3.48 15.17 -2.02
C ALA A 230 2.48 16.33 -1.91
N HIS A 231 1.65 16.38 -0.86
CA HIS A 231 0.72 17.47 -0.61
C HIS A 231 1.44 18.83 -0.54
N ALA A 232 2.47 18.91 0.28
CA ALA A 232 3.27 20.15 0.39
C ALA A 232 3.98 20.52 -0.92
N ALA A 233 4.39 19.51 -1.72
CA ALA A 233 5.00 19.76 -3.01
C ALA A 233 4.02 20.41 -4.00
N PHE A 234 2.76 19.97 -4.04
CA PHE A 234 1.72 20.61 -4.86
C PHE A 234 1.46 22.05 -4.44
N LEU A 235 1.30 22.31 -3.13
CA LEU A 235 1.10 23.67 -2.61
C LEU A 235 2.27 24.59 -2.96
N LYS A 236 3.49 24.07 -3.02
CA LYS A 236 4.69 24.83 -3.39
C LYS A 236 4.82 25.05 -4.89
N ALA A 237 4.27 24.18 -5.73
CA ALA A 237 4.44 24.23 -7.18
C ALA A 237 3.61 25.31 -7.87
N GLY A 238 2.63 25.91 -7.18
CA GLY A 238 1.84 27.02 -7.68
C GLY A 238 0.34 26.84 -7.46
N ASP A 239 -0.46 27.25 -8.44
CA ASP A 239 -1.92 27.07 -8.38
C ASP A 239 -2.25 25.57 -8.53
N VAL A 240 -2.84 25.01 -7.50
CA VAL A 240 -3.21 23.59 -7.45
C VAL A 240 -4.19 23.23 -8.58
N GLN A 241 -5.09 24.13 -8.95
CA GLN A 241 -6.06 23.90 -10.03
C GLN A 241 -5.37 23.61 -11.36
N ASP A 242 -4.23 24.23 -11.65
CA ASP A 242 -3.45 24.00 -12.87
C ASP A 242 -2.73 22.64 -12.90
N LEU A 243 -2.67 21.94 -11.78
CA LEU A 243 -2.01 20.65 -11.62
C LEU A 243 -2.99 19.47 -11.63
N LEU A 244 -4.30 19.74 -11.73
CA LEU A 244 -5.35 18.75 -11.64
C LEU A 244 -6.20 18.70 -12.93
N VAL A 245 -6.76 17.53 -13.23
CA VAL A 245 -7.66 17.34 -14.38
C VAL A 245 -9.08 17.79 -14.02
N ASP A 246 -9.58 17.33 -12.88
CA ASP A 246 -10.97 17.44 -12.45
C ASP A 246 -11.11 18.06 -11.05
N GLY A 247 -10.09 18.78 -10.61
CA GLY A 247 -10.02 19.34 -9.27
C GLY A 247 -9.53 18.34 -8.21
N ARG A 248 -9.19 17.12 -8.59
CA ARG A 248 -8.71 16.05 -7.69
C ARG A 248 -7.54 15.27 -8.27
N ARG A 249 -7.71 14.64 -9.42
CA ARG A 249 -6.67 13.80 -10.03
C ARG A 249 -5.57 14.66 -10.64
N PRO A 250 -4.29 14.33 -10.40
CA PRO A 250 -3.19 15.01 -11.07
C PRO A 250 -3.30 14.92 -12.59
N ASN A 251 -3.02 16.03 -13.28
CA ASN A 251 -2.71 16.00 -14.69
C ASN A 251 -1.23 15.67 -14.91
N GLU A 252 -0.73 15.69 -16.14
CA GLU A 252 0.66 15.38 -16.47
C GLU A 252 1.67 16.21 -15.64
N ARG A 253 1.39 17.52 -15.48
CA ARG A 253 2.25 18.40 -14.63
C ARG A 253 2.15 18.03 -13.16
N GLY A 254 0.95 17.73 -12.67
CA GLY A 254 0.73 17.29 -11.29
C GLY A 254 1.41 15.95 -11.01
N SER A 255 1.30 14.98 -11.91
CA SER A 255 2.00 13.70 -11.82
C SER A 255 3.52 13.89 -11.78
N ARG A 256 4.06 14.85 -12.54
CA ARG A 256 5.48 15.22 -12.50
C ARG A 256 5.87 15.81 -11.15
N VAL A 257 5.09 16.77 -10.62
CA VAL A 257 5.31 17.35 -9.28
C VAL A 257 5.34 16.26 -8.20
N TRP A 258 4.46 15.27 -8.31
CA TRP A 258 4.42 14.15 -7.37
C TRP A 258 5.66 13.27 -7.47
N ALA A 259 6.02 12.82 -8.68
CA ALA A 259 7.22 12.01 -8.90
C ALA A 259 8.49 12.71 -8.43
N ASP A 260 8.60 14.04 -8.67
CA ASP A 260 9.71 14.86 -8.18
C ASP A 260 9.74 14.92 -6.65
N ALA A 261 8.57 15.02 -5.99
CA ALA A 261 8.48 14.99 -4.53
C ALA A 261 8.95 13.66 -3.95
N VAL A 262 8.54 12.54 -4.55
CA VAL A 262 9.00 11.20 -4.15
C VAL A 262 10.51 11.07 -4.37
N THR A 263 11.00 11.47 -5.52
CA THR A 263 12.45 11.46 -5.83
C THR A 263 13.23 12.29 -4.81
N ALA A 264 12.82 13.53 -4.56
CA ALA A 264 13.49 14.40 -3.59
C ALA A 264 13.45 13.83 -2.16
N ALA A 265 12.33 13.26 -1.76
CA ALA A 265 12.19 12.62 -0.46
C ALA A 265 13.13 11.42 -0.28
N LEU A 266 13.45 10.70 -1.35
CA LEU A 266 14.23 9.47 -1.31
C LEU A 266 15.72 9.66 -1.65
N THR A 267 16.12 10.82 -2.18
CA THR A 267 17.51 11.10 -2.59
C THR A 267 18.22 12.14 -1.72
N ASN A 268 17.49 13.05 -1.06
CA ASN A 268 18.00 14.12 -0.19
C ASN A 268 17.90 13.72 1.29
#